data_e5fed0597a43f7d1cb6d99acba6d2218
#
_entry.id   e5fed0597a43f7d1cb6d99acba6d2218
#
_cell.length_a   1.000
_cell.length_b   1.000
_cell.length_c   1.000
_cell.angle_alpha   90.00
_cell.angle_beta   90.00
_cell.angle_gamma   90.00
#
_symmetry.space_group_name_H-M   'P 1'
#
loop_
_entity.id
_entity.type
_entity.pdbx_description
1 polymer ?
#
loop_
_entity_poly.entity_id
_entity_poly.type
_entity_poly.pdbx_seq_one_letter_code
_entity_poly.pdbx_strand_id
1 'polypeptide(L)'
;PEPNGLAQAFVIGADFIGDDKVALVLGDNIFYGPSFGRQLRANTNPDGAIVYAYYVNDPERYGVVTFDEDDKAVNIIEKPVNPPSNYAVPGLYFYDNDVVGIAANLEPSGRGEYEITDVNKAYLEAGKLFVSKMDRGMAWLDTGTHHSLMQASQYVQVIEERQGLKIGCIEEIAWRMGYIDDATLEKVARPLQKSGYGDYLLEQLKRGRGS
;
A
#
# COMPACT_ATOMS: atom_id res chain seq x y z
N PRO A 1 25.13 -1.50 -2.40
CA PRO A 1 24.20 -2.49 -1.84
C PRO A 1 23.47 -3.16 -2.99
N GLU A 2 23.35 -4.48 -2.93
CA GLU A 2 22.57 -5.26 -3.89
C GLU A 2 21.11 -5.31 -3.42
N PRO A 3 20.11 -5.31 -4.32
CA PRO A 3 18.70 -5.40 -3.94
C PRO A 3 18.34 -6.86 -3.60
N ASN A 4 18.48 -7.23 -2.32
CA ASN A 4 18.35 -8.63 -1.87
C ASN A 4 17.00 -8.90 -1.16
N GLY A 5 15.95 -8.11 -1.45
CA GLY A 5 14.61 -8.33 -0.93
C GLY A 5 14.02 -7.13 -0.19
N LEU A 6 12.69 -7.12 -0.08
CA LEU A 6 11.92 -5.97 0.43
C LEU A 6 12.20 -5.66 1.92
N ALA A 7 12.46 -6.67 2.74
CA ALA A 7 12.73 -6.47 4.16
C ALA A 7 13.97 -5.62 4.42
N GLN A 8 14.93 -5.57 3.47
CA GLN A 8 16.10 -4.71 3.59
C GLN A 8 15.76 -3.22 3.68
N ALA A 9 14.58 -2.80 3.21
CA ALA A 9 14.15 -1.40 3.31
C ALA A 9 14.18 -0.89 4.76
N PHE A 10 13.84 -1.73 5.73
CA PHE A 10 13.84 -1.36 7.15
C PHE A 10 15.26 -1.26 7.72
N VAL A 11 16.17 -2.10 7.27
CA VAL A 11 17.58 -2.06 7.69
C VAL A 11 18.29 -0.84 7.08
N ILE A 12 18.06 -0.59 5.78
CA ILE A 12 18.66 0.57 5.08
C ILE A 12 18.07 1.87 5.61
N GLY A 13 16.78 1.89 5.90
CA GLY A 13 16.03 3.06 6.40
C GLY A 13 16.07 3.23 7.91
N ALA A 14 16.84 2.42 8.67
CA ALA A 14 16.80 2.40 10.13
C ALA A 14 17.03 3.78 10.75
N ASP A 15 18.03 4.52 10.28
CA ASP A 15 18.33 5.87 10.77
C ASP A 15 17.20 6.87 10.47
N PHE A 16 16.51 6.71 9.35
CA PHE A 16 15.34 7.51 8.97
C PHE A 16 14.11 7.16 9.82
N ILE A 17 13.90 5.88 10.09
CA ILE A 17 12.77 5.39 10.90
C ILE A 17 12.97 5.81 12.37
N GLY A 18 14.21 5.74 12.90
CA GLY A 18 14.49 6.03 14.30
C GLY A 18 13.64 5.15 15.22
N ASP A 19 12.94 5.80 16.15
CA ASP A 19 12.03 5.14 17.11
C ASP A 19 10.56 5.16 16.65
N ASP A 20 10.28 5.63 15.43
CA ASP A 20 8.93 5.78 14.93
C ASP A 20 8.35 4.46 14.40
N LYS A 21 7.02 4.43 14.26
CA LYS A 21 6.29 3.43 13.50
C LYS A 21 6.43 3.73 12.02
N VAL A 22 6.33 2.72 11.16
CA VAL A 22 6.61 2.86 9.74
C VAL A 22 5.53 2.24 8.88
N ALA A 23 5.22 2.88 7.76
CA ALA A 23 4.46 2.28 6.65
C ALA A 23 5.39 2.05 5.48
N LEU A 24 5.29 0.86 4.87
CA LEU A 24 5.95 0.53 3.61
C LEU A 24 4.87 0.34 2.54
N VAL A 25 5.00 1.07 1.44
CA VAL A 25 4.16 0.89 0.25
C VAL A 25 5.03 0.62 -0.95
N LEU A 26 4.66 -0.37 -1.76
CA LEU A 26 5.37 -0.69 -2.99
C LEU A 26 4.92 0.27 -4.10
N GLY A 27 5.87 0.87 -4.80
CA GLY A 27 5.62 1.93 -5.79
C GLY A 27 4.90 1.48 -7.06
N ASP A 28 4.78 0.19 -7.28
CA ASP A 28 4.04 -0.45 -8.37
C ASP A 28 2.63 -0.92 -7.97
N ASN A 29 2.19 -0.64 -6.75
CA ASN A 29 0.87 -1.00 -6.25
C ASN A 29 -0.07 0.20 -6.24
N ILE A 30 -1.21 0.07 -6.91
CA ILE A 30 -2.28 1.06 -6.93
C ILE A 30 -3.47 0.54 -6.14
N PHE A 31 -3.95 1.34 -5.21
CA PHE A 31 -5.13 1.05 -4.40
C PHE A 31 -6.21 2.09 -4.67
N TYR A 32 -7.42 1.62 -4.95
CA TYR A 32 -8.56 2.52 -5.13
C TYR A 32 -9.85 1.89 -4.62
N GLY A 33 -10.62 2.66 -3.87
CA GLY A 33 -11.93 2.20 -3.41
C GLY A 33 -12.52 3.07 -2.31
N PRO A 34 -13.82 2.89 -2.03
CA PRO A 34 -14.54 3.70 -1.06
C PRO A 34 -13.95 3.48 0.36
N SER A 35 -13.86 4.56 1.12
CA SER A 35 -13.41 4.54 2.52
C SER A 35 -11.96 4.11 2.78
N PHE A 36 -11.16 3.77 1.75
CA PHE A 36 -9.80 3.28 1.94
C PHE A 36 -8.91 4.28 2.68
N GLY A 37 -8.97 5.58 2.34
CA GLY A 37 -8.24 6.62 3.08
C GLY A 37 -8.60 6.71 4.56
N ARG A 38 -9.82 6.29 4.95
CA ARG A 38 -10.22 6.21 6.37
C ARG A 38 -9.57 5.01 7.05
N GLN A 39 -9.52 3.86 6.39
CA GLN A 39 -8.83 2.66 6.88
C GLN A 39 -7.34 2.94 7.08
N LEU A 40 -6.70 3.61 6.11
CA LEU A 40 -5.28 3.97 6.23
C LEU A 40 -5.03 4.86 7.46
N ARG A 41 -5.84 5.89 7.69
CA ARG A 41 -5.70 6.75 8.86
C ARG A 41 -5.90 6.02 10.20
N ALA A 42 -6.78 5.02 10.22
CA ALA A 42 -6.99 4.21 11.42
C ALA A 42 -5.78 3.33 11.76
N ASN A 43 -4.94 3.01 10.77
CA ASN A 43 -3.81 2.10 10.90
C ASN A 43 -2.44 2.82 11.10
N THR A 44 -2.43 4.13 11.28
CA THR A 44 -1.18 4.91 11.43
C THR A 44 -0.45 4.68 12.76
N ASN A 45 -1.06 3.99 13.72
CA ASN A 45 -0.47 3.72 15.04
C ASN A 45 -0.57 2.23 15.40
N PRO A 46 0.06 1.31 14.63
CA PRO A 46 -0.01 -0.12 14.90
C PRO A 46 0.70 -0.50 16.21
N ASP A 47 0.18 -1.52 16.89
CA ASP A 47 0.86 -2.26 17.95
C ASP A 47 1.16 -3.64 17.40
N GLY A 48 2.29 -3.77 16.72
CA GLY A 48 2.66 -4.91 15.89
C GLY A 48 2.61 -4.59 14.39
N ALA A 49 2.16 -5.53 13.58
CA ALA A 49 2.03 -5.41 12.13
C ALA A 49 0.56 -5.38 11.69
N ILE A 50 0.24 -4.50 10.75
CA ILE A 50 -1.04 -4.50 10.05
C ILE A 50 -0.75 -4.68 8.56
N VAL A 51 -1.31 -5.73 7.97
CA VAL A 51 -1.25 -6.02 6.54
C VAL A 51 -2.67 -6.18 6.00
N TYR A 52 -2.80 -6.16 4.68
CA TYR A 52 -4.09 -6.34 4.03
C TYR A 52 -4.15 -7.71 3.35
N ALA A 53 -5.37 -8.20 3.15
CA ALA A 53 -5.64 -9.39 2.37
C ALA A 53 -6.64 -9.07 1.26
N TYR A 54 -6.28 -9.36 0.02
CA TYR A 54 -7.09 -9.12 -1.17
C TYR A 54 -7.36 -10.44 -1.90
N TYR A 55 -8.61 -10.71 -2.23
CA TYR A 55 -8.98 -11.94 -2.93
C TYR A 55 -8.61 -11.87 -4.40
N VAL A 56 -7.77 -12.80 -4.87
CA VAL A 56 -7.29 -12.88 -6.26
C VAL A 56 -7.54 -14.25 -6.87
N ASN A 57 -7.45 -14.34 -8.20
CA ASN A 57 -7.57 -15.60 -8.92
C ASN A 57 -6.22 -16.30 -9.18
N ASP A 58 -5.11 -15.59 -8.98
CA ASP A 58 -3.73 -16.00 -9.24
C ASP A 58 -2.84 -15.81 -7.99
N PRO A 59 -3.21 -16.42 -6.83
CA PRO A 59 -2.54 -16.17 -5.56
C PRO A 59 -1.07 -16.63 -5.50
N GLU A 60 -0.66 -17.57 -6.36
CA GLU A 60 0.71 -18.09 -6.43
C GLU A 60 1.77 -17.03 -6.76
N ARG A 61 1.35 -15.87 -7.21
CA ARG A 61 2.25 -14.74 -7.53
C ARG A 61 2.66 -13.93 -6.31
N TYR A 62 1.98 -14.08 -5.19
CA TYR A 62 2.03 -13.19 -4.04
C TYR A 62 2.30 -13.93 -2.72
N GLY A 63 2.56 -13.19 -1.67
CA GLY A 63 2.40 -13.72 -0.32
C GLY A 63 0.93 -14.06 -0.08
N VAL A 64 0.67 -15.26 0.43
CA VAL A 64 -0.70 -15.78 0.64
C VAL A 64 -0.97 -15.99 2.11
N VAL A 65 -2.07 -15.44 2.61
CA VAL A 65 -2.51 -15.61 3.99
C VAL A 65 -3.68 -16.57 4.09
N THR A 66 -3.70 -17.40 5.14
CA THR A 66 -4.83 -18.26 5.51
C THR A 66 -5.42 -17.83 6.83
N PHE A 67 -6.70 -18.09 6.99
CA PHE A 67 -7.49 -17.72 8.16
C PHE A 67 -8.12 -18.95 8.80
N ASP A 68 -8.37 -18.90 10.10
CA ASP A 68 -9.19 -19.86 10.83
C ASP A 68 -10.69 -19.52 10.71
N GLU A 69 -11.52 -20.26 11.45
CA GLU A 69 -12.98 -20.07 11.48
C GLU A 69 -13.40 -18.74 12.13
N ASP A 70 -12.53 -18.13 12.93
CA ASP A 70 -12.74 -16.84 13.59
C ASP A 70 -12.17 -15.66 12.78
N ASP A 71 -11.78 -15.89 11.51
CA ASP A 71 -11.18 -14.89 10.62
C ASP A 71 -9.81 -14.37 11.11
N LYS A 72 -9.11 -15.13 11.94
CA LYS A 72 -7.73 -14.80 12.35
C LYS A 72 -6.73 -15.41 11.39
N ALA A 73 -5.71 -14.64 11.03
CA ALA A 73 -4.60 -15.16 10.24
C ALA A 73 -3.84 -16.25 11.02
N VAL A 74 -3.67 -17.40 10.39
CA VAL A 74 -2.99 -18.57 11.01
C VAL A 74 -1.73 -18.95 10.26
N ASN A 75 -1.58 -18.52 9.01
CA ASN A 75 -0.37 -18.79 8.23
C ASN A 75 -0.21 -17.76 7.13
N ILE A 76 1.04 -17.51 6.73
CA ILE A 76 1.40 -16.68 5.60
C ILE A 76 2.58 -17.30 4.85
N ILE A 77 2.48 -17.43 3.53
CA ILE A 77 3.47 -18.15 2.70
C ILE A 77 3.81 -17.29 1.49
N GLU A 78 5.11 -17.10 1.23
CA GLU A 78 5.57 -16.39 0.04
C GLU A 78 5.46 -17.26 -1.21
N LYS A 79 4.75 -16.79 -2.22
CA LYS A 79 4.61 -17.36 -3.58
C LYS A 79 4.49 -18.88 -3.60
N PRO A 80 3.50 -19.46 -2.91
CA PRO A 80 3.37 -20.91 -2.82
C PRO A 80 3.01 -21.51 -4.18
N VAL A 81 3.64 -22.63 -4.54
CA VAL A 81 3.31 -23.39 -5.78
C VAL A 81 1.87 -23.92 -5.75
N ASN A 82 1.40 -24.30 -4.55
CA ASN A 82 0.02 -24.71 -4.31
C ASN A 82 -0.57 -23.80 -3.23
N PRO A 83 -1.22 -22.69 -3.60
CA PRO A 83 -1.74 -21.72 -2.64
C PRO A 83 -2.84 -22.33 -1.76
N PRO A 84 -2.73 -22.20 -0.42
CA PRO A 84 -3.75 -22.73 0.49
C PRO A 84 -5.00 -21.84 0.56
N SER A 85 -4.95 -20.62 0.02
CA SER A 85 -6.07 -19.69 -0.06
C SER A 85 -5.91 -18.76 -1.26
N ASN A 86 -6.95 -17.98 -1.56
CA ASN A 86 -6.94 -16.94 -2.59
C ASN A 86 -6.66 -15.54 -2.04
N TYR A 87 -6.31 -15.42 -0.76
CA TYR A 87 -6.04 -14.12 -0.14
C TYR A 87 -4.56 -13.76 -0.28
N ALA A 88 -4.27 -12.91 -1.27
CA ALA A 88 -2.96 -12.31 -1.47
C ALA A 88 -2.72 -11.15 -0.50
N VAL A 89 -1.46 -10.95 -0.11
CA VAL A 89 -1.03 -9.80 0.69
C VAL A 89 -0.49 -8.72 -0.25
N PRO A 90 -1.20 -7.61 -0.42
CA PRO A 90 -0.74 -6.49 -1.23
C PRO A 90 0.47 -5.79 -0.64
N GLY A 91 1.17 -5.04 -1.48
CA GLY A 91 2.35 -4.27 -1.11
C GLY A 91 2.07 -3.01 -0.29
N LEU A 92 1.37 -3.17 0.83
CA LEU A 92 1.06 -2.09 1.79
C LEU A 92 1.06 -2.65 3.20
N TYR A 93 1.98 -2.14 4.01
CA TYR A 93 2.30 -2.67 5.33
C TYR A 93 2.42 -1.54 6.34
N PHE A 94 1.96 -1.77 7.56
CA PHE A 94 2.17 -0.87 8.70
C PHE A 94 2.80 -1.67 9.85
N TYR A 95 3.86 -1.15 10.42
CA TYR A 95 4.61 -1.83 11.48
C TYR A 95 4.90 -0.89 12.65
N ASP A 96 4.96 -1.47 13.84
CA ASP A 96 5.62 -0.83 14.96
C ASP A 96 7.15 -0.82 14.75
N ASN A 97 7.90 -0.23 15.68
CA ASN A 97 9.36 -0.10 15.53
C ASN A 97 10.12 -1.42 15.61
N ASP A 98 9.52 -2.47 16.17
CA ASP A 98 10.15 -3.81 16.25
C ASP A 98 10.56 -4.33 14.88
N VAL A 99 9.95 -3.84 13.79
CA VAL A 99 10.25 -4.24 12.41
C VAL A 99 11.71 -4.07 12.04
N VAL A 100 12.38 -3.04 12.52
CA VAL A 100 13.80 -2.79 12.21
C VAL A 100 14.67 -3.92 12.77
N GLY A 101 14.41 -4.30 14.03
CA GLY A 101 15.10 -5.41 14.68
C GLY A 101 14.78 -6.77 14.05
N ILE A 102 13.51 -7.00 13.69
CA ILE A 102 13.08 -8.23 13.00
C ILE A 102 13.79 -8.34 11.66
N ALA A 103 13.73 -7.30 10.82
CA ALA A 103 14.33 -7.29 9.48
C ALA A 103 15.87 -7.49 9.52
N ALA A 104 16.53 -6.92 10.52
CA ALA A 104 17.99 -7.06 10.69
C ALA A 104 18.44 -8.48 11.06
N ASN A 105 17.55 -9.32 11.60
CA ASN A 105 17.82 -10.68 12.03
C ASN A 105 17.23 -11.75 11.10
N LEU A 106 16.68 -11.37 9.95
CA LEU A 106 16.20 -12.33 8.96
C LEU A 106 17.36 -13.07 8.29
N GLU A 107 17.10 -14.32 7.93
CA GLU A 107 17.95 -15.08 7.02
C GLU A 107 17.36 -15.03 5.60
N PRO A 108 18.20 -15.06 4.55
CA PRO A 108 17.69 -15.12 3.18
C PRO A 108 16.85 -16.37 2.94
N SER A 109 15.74 -16.22 2.23
CA SER A 109 14.89 -17.34 1.82
C SER A 109 15.60 -18.31 0.86
N GLY A 110 14.96 -19.43 0.53
CA GLY A 110 15.44 -20.34 -0.52
C GLY A 110 15.61 -19.69 -1.90
N ARG A 111 15.08 -18.49 -2.11
CA ARG A 111 15.25 -17.64 -3.29
C ARG A 111 16.44 -16.69 -3.19
N GLY A 112 17.11 -16.64 -2.03
CA GLY A 112 18.21 -15.72 -1.75
C GLY A 112 17.77 -14.30 -1.40
N GLU A 113 16.49 -14.10 -1.07
CA GLU A 113 15.90 -12.79 -0.77
C GLU A 113 15.49 -12.68 0.71
N TYR A 114 15.62 -11.48 1.29
CA TYR A 114 15.05 -11.14 2.60
C TYR A 114 13.57 -10.79 2.39
N GLU A 115 12.71 -11.77 2.62
CA GLU A 115 11.30 -11.68 2.28
C GLU A 115 10.52 -10.84 3.28
N ILE A 116 9.63 -9.97 2.77
CA ILE A 116 8.68 -9.24 3.62
C ILE A 116 7.71 -10.21 4.31
N THR A 117 7.42 -11.33 3.67
CA THR A 117 6.60 -12.40 4.23
C THR A 117 7.20 -12.99 5.50
N ASP A 118 8.54 -13.07 5.60
CA ASP A 118 9.20 -13.57 6.82
C ASP A 118 9.15 -12.56 7.97
N VAL A 119 9.17 -11.26 7.67
CA VAL A 119 8.83 -10.22 8.66
C VAL A 119 7.41 -10.45 9.20
N ASN A 120 6.43 -10.63 8.30
CA ASN A 120 5.04 -10.86 8.69
C ASN A 120 4.86 -12.16 9.49
N LYS A 121 5.62 -13.22 9.18
CA LYS A 121 5.63 -14.46 9.97
C LYS A 121 6.14 -14.23 11.39
N ALA A 122 7.21 -13.46 11.57
CA ALA A 122 7.72 -13.14 12.88
C ALA A 122 6.65 -12.44 13.75
N TYR A 123 5.90 -11.50 13.18
CA TYR A 123 4.77 -10.88 13.86
C TYR A 123 3.61 -11.85 14.11
N LEU A 124 3.32 -12.76 13.18
CA LEU A 124 2.29 -13.78 13.35
C LEU A 124 2.62 -14.71 14.52
N GLU A 125 3.86 -15.20 14.59
CA GLU A 125 4.37 -16.06 15.67
C GLU A 125 4.36 -15.35 17.03
N ALA A 126 4.61 -14.04 17.04
CA ALA A 126 4.51 -13.20 18.24
C ALA A 126 3.04 -12.88 18.63
N GLY A 127 2.04 -13.28 17.83
CA GLY A 127 0.64 -12.94 18.05
C GLY A 127 0.31 -11.46 17.80
N LYS A 128 1.17 -10.75 17.06
CA LYS A 128 1.10 -9.32 16.79
C LYS A 128 0.79 -8.99 15.30
N LEU A 129 0.41 -9.97 14.48
CA LEU A 129 -0.01 -9.73 13.09
C LEU A 129 -1.52 -9.52 13.00
N PHE A 130 -1.94 -8.36 12.53
CA PHE A 130 -3.32 -8.05 12.20
C PHE A 130 -3.51 -8.02 10.69
N VAL A 131 -4.47 -8.78 10.18
CA VAL A 131 -4.77 -8.84 8.74
C VAL A 131 -6.16 -8.26 8.48
N SER A 132 -6.22 -7.17 7.71
CA SER A 132 -7.48 -6.54 7.29
C SER A 132 -7.88 -7.02 5.91
N LYS A 133 -9.00 -7.73 5.79
CA LYS A 133 -9.54 -8.10 4.48
C LYS A 133 -10.05 -6.86 3.77
N MET A 134 -9.66 -6.68 2.52
CA MET A 134 -10.17 -5.61 1.68
C MET A 134 -11.58 -5.93 1.21
N ASP A 135 -12.46 -4.94 1.34
CA ASP A 135 -13.86 -5.07 0.98
C ASP A 135 -14.08 -5.29 -0.53
N ARG A 136 -15.21 -5.90 -0.86
CA ARG A 136 -15.68 -6.00 -2.24
C ARG A 136 -15.88 -4.61 -2.82
N GLY A 137 -15.34 -4.35 -4.02
CA GLY A 137 -15.35 -3.03 -4.66
C GLY A 137 -14.07 -2.22 -4.46
N MET A 138 -13.16 -2.69 -3.60
CA MET A 138 -11.78 -2.21 -3.61
C MET A 138 -11.07 -2.73 -4.85
N ALA A 139 -10.23 -1.91 -5.45
CA ALA A 139 -9.29 -2.31 -6.48
C ALA A 139 -7.87 -2.27 -5.91
N TRP A 140 -7.16 -3.36 -6.08
CA TRP A 140 -5.72 -3.43 -5.96
C TRP A 140 -5.14 -3.86 -7.31
N LEU A 141 -4.22 -3.08 -7.84
CA LEU A 141 -3.59 -3.28 -9.13
C LEU A 141 -2.08 -3.31 -8.91
N ASP A 142 -1.47 -4.45 -9.21
CA ASP A 142 -0.03 -4.64 -9.26
C ASP A 142 0.44 -4.31 -10.69
N THR A 143 1.32 -3.33 -10.85
CA THR A 143 1.79 -2.87 -12.17
C THR A 143 3.15 -3.45 -12.56
N GLY A 144 3.57 -4.54 -11.92
CA GLY A 144 4.88 -5.16 -12.10
C GLY A 144 5.12 -5.82 -13.47
N THR A 145 4.11 -5.96 -14.32
CA THR A 145 4.24 -6.47 -15.70
C THR A 145 3.67 -5.48 -16.72
N HIS A 146 4.11 -5.56 -17.98
CA HIS A 146 3.53 -4.73 -19.06
C HIS A 146 2.04 -4.91 -19.19
N HIS A 147 1.54 -6.13 -19.03
CA HIS A 147 0.12 -6.44 -19.11
C HIS A 147 -0.66 -5.80 -17.96
N SER A 148 -0.22 -5.99 -16.72
CA SER A 148 -0.89 -5.42 -15.55
C SER A 148 -0.80 -3.89 -15.50
N LEU A 149 0.31 -3.30 -15.99
CA LEU A 149 0.44 -1.85 -16.16
C LEU A 149 -0.61 -1.29 -17.14
N MET A 150 -0.85 -1.98 -18.26
CA MET A 150 -1.88 -1.57 -19.22
C MET A 150 -3.29 -1.67 -18.62
N GLN A 151 -3.58 -2.74 -17.87
CA GLN A 151 -4.85 -2.89 -17.18
C GLN A 151 -5.08 -1.79 -16.13
N ALA A 152 -4.06 -1.47 -15.35
CA ALA A 152 -4.10 -0.39 -14.37
C ALA A 152 -4.36 0.97 -15.05
N SER A 153 -3.66 1.24 -16.16
CA SER A 153 -3.85 2.47 -16.94
C SER A 153 -5.28 2.62 -17.46
N GLN A 154 -5.86 1.55 -18.00
CA GLN A 154 -7.25 1.53 -18.46
C GLN A 154 -8.24 1.73 -17.30
N TYR A 155 -7.99 1.08 -16.17
CA TYR A 155 -8.83 1.25 -14.98
C TYR A 155 -8.83 2.71 -14.49
N VAL A 156 -7.64 3.30 -14.34
CA VAL A 156 -7.48 4.71 -13.94
C VAL A 156 -8.18 5.63 -14.91
N GLN A 157 -7.97 5.44 -16.23
CA GLN A 157 -8.62 6.23 -17.26
C GLN A 157 -10.15 6.20 -17.13
N VAL A 158 -10.75 5.03 -17.03
CA VAL A 158 -12.21 4.89 -16.93
C VAL A 158 -12.76 5.60 -15.70
N ILE A 159 -12.11 5.44 -14.54
CA ILE A 159 -12.56 6.07 -13.31
C ILE A 159 -12.43 7.60 -13.39
N GLU A 160 -11.28 8.10 -13.83
CA GLU A 160 -11.04 9.55 -13.95
C GLU A 160 -12.00 10.22 -14.94
N GLU A 161 -12.22 9.62 -16.11
CA GLU A 161 -13.13 10.14 -17.12
C GLU A 161 -14.60 10.15 -16.64
N ARG A 162 -15.01 9.15 -15.88
CA ARG A 162 -16.38 9.04 -15.38
C ARG A 162 -16.66 9.94 -14.19
N GLN A 163 -15.72 10.04 -13.26
CA GLN A 163 -15.92 10.81 -12.03
C GLN A 163 -15.44 12.26 -12.14
N GLY A 164 -14.57 12.57 -13.10
CA GLY A 164 -13.91 13.87 -13.20
C GLY A 164 -12.99 14.14 -12.00
N LEU A 165 -12.52 13.08 -11.34
CA LEU A 165 -11.60 13.13 -10.20
C LEU A 165 -10.33 12.35 -10.53
N LYS A 166 -9.20 12.82 -10.04
CA LYS A 166 -7.93 12.15 -10.27
C LYS A 166 -7.60 11.13 -9.18
N ILE A 167 -7.01 10.02 -9.59
CA ILE A 167 -6.48 9.01 -8.68
C ILE A 167 -5.03 9.38 -8.33
N GLY A 168 -4.70 9.39 -7.03
CA GLY A 168 -3.35 9.66 -6.55
C GLY A 168 -2.86 11.11 -6.78
N CYS A 169 -3.77 12.06 -6.85
CA CYS A 169 -3.43 13.48 -6.98
C CYS A 169 -2.87 14.02 -5.65
N ILE A 170 -1.55 14.03 -5.51
CA ILE A 170 -0.88 14.34 -4.25
C ILE A 170 -1.13 15.77 -3.77
N GLU A 171 -1.24 16.74 -4.67
CA GLU A 171 -1.52 18.14 -4.34
C GLU A 171 -2.95 18.30 -3.80
N GLU A 172 -3.93 17.66 -4.43
CA GLU A 172 -5.30 17.64 -3.93
C GLU A 172 -5.38 16.99 -2.55
N ILE A 173 -4.71 15.85 -2.37
CA ILE A 173 -4.68 15.12 -1.09
C ILE A 173 -4.05 16.01 -0.02
N ALA A 174 -2.90 16.62 -0.28
CA ALA A 174 -2.23 17.52 0.67
C ALA A 174 -3.10 18.71 1.05
N TRP A 175 -3.82 19.28 0.10
CA TRP A 175 -4.74 20.37 0.33
C TRP A 175 -5.99 19.93 1.14
N ARG A 176 -6.63 18.83 0.79
CA ARG A 176 -7.78 18.29 1.54
C ARG A 176 -7.41 17.89 2.97
N MET A 177 -6.19 17.40 3.19
CA MET A 177 -5.66 17.07 4.51
C MET A 177 -5.20 18.28 5.31
N GLY A 178 -5.18 19.47 4.71
CA GLY A 178 -4.75 20.71 5.37
C GLY A 178 -3.23 20.87 5.51
N TYR A 179 -2.43 20.07 4.80
CA TYR A 179 -0.97 20.20 4.78
C TYR A 179 -0.52 21.42 3.98
N ILE A 180 -1.33 21.84 3.00
CA ILE A 180 -1.16 23.08 2.25
C ILE A 180 -2.46 23.88 2.23
N ASP A 181 -2.34 25.21 2.12
CA ASP A 181 -3.45 26.12 2.00
C ASP A 181 -3.88 26.33 0.54
N ASP A 182 -4.96 27.10 0.34
CA ASP A 182 -5.52 27.40 -0.99
C ASP A 182 -4.53 28.16 -1.88
N ALA A 183 -3.76 29.09 -1.30
CA ALA A 183 -2.77 29.89 -2.03
C ALA A 183 -1.61 29.00 -2.52
N THR A 184 -1.19 28.06 -1.71
CA THR A 184 -0.16 27.09 -2.07
C THR A 184 -0.65 26.16 -3.17
N LEU A 185 -1.89 25.64 -3.07
CA LEU A 185 -2.46 24.80 -4.12
C LEU A 185 -2.57 25.57 -5.45
N GLU A 186 -3.06 26.81 -5.42
CA GLU A 186 -3.11 27.66 -6.60
C GLU A 186 -1.72 27.86 -7.23
N LYS A 187 -0.71 28.14 -6.40
CA LYS A 187 0.68 28.35 -6.84
C LYS A 187 1.24 27.12 -7.55
N VAL A 188 1.02 25.91 -7.03
CA VAL A 188 1.53 24.65 -7.66
C VAL A 188 0.70 24.25 -8.87
N ALA A 189 -0.58 24.62 -8.95
CA ALA A 189 -1.46 24.31 -10.07
C ALA A 189 -1.10 25.12 -11.33
N ARG A 190 -0.76 26.41 -11.18
CA ARG A 190 -0.52 27.33 -12.32
C ARG A 190 0.50 26.83 -13.35
N PRO A 191 1.69 26.34 -12.99
CA PRO A 191 2.66 25.79 -13.94
C PRO A 191 2.16 24.53 -14.67
N LEU A 192 1.21 23.80 -14.09
CA LEU A 192 0.70 22.51 -14.59
C LEU A 192 -0.54 22.65 -15.50
N GLN A 193 -1.05 23.88 -15.75
CA GLN A 193 -2.25 24.09 -16.56
C GLN A 193 -2.10 23.59 -17.99
N LYS A 194 -0.89 23.69 -18.60
CA LYS A 194 -0.66 23.23 -19.98
C LYS A 194 -0.96 21.74 -20.21
N SER A 195 -0.87 20.92 -19.15
CA SER A 195 -1.19 19.48 -19.20
C SER A 195 -2.65 19.17 -18.89
N GLY A 196 -3.46 20.18 -18.50
CA GLY A 196 -4.81 20.01 -17.97
C GLY A 196 -4.83 19.60 -16.49
N TYR A 197 -3.71 19.15 -15.91
CA TYR A 197 -3.63 18.77 -14.50
C TYR A 197 -3.80 19.98 -13.57
N GLY A 198 -3.17 21.11 -13.91
CA GLY A 198 -3.35 22.36 -13.16
C GLY A 198 -4.78 22.88 -13.20
N ASP A 199 -5.46 22.78 -14.35
CA ASP A 199 -6.88 23.18 -14.48
C ASP A 199 -7.78 22.34 -13.57
N TYR A 200 -7.49 21.03 -13.47
CA TYR A 200 -8.16 20.17 -12.50
C TYR A 200 -8.00 20.67 -11.06
N LEU A 201 -6.76 20.98 -10.63
CA LEU A 201 -6.48 21.47 -9.28
C LEU A 201 -7.21 22.80 -8.99
N LEU A 202 -7.22 23.74 -9.95
CA LEU A 202 -7.94 24.99 -9.82
C LEU A 202 -9.45 24.79 -9.74
N GLU A 203 -9.97 23.79 -10.43
CA GLU A 203 -11.40 23.43 -10.32
C GLU A 203 -11.73 22.84 -8.95
N GLN A 204 -10.83 22.02 -8.35
CA GLN A 204 -11.01 21.52 -6.98
C GLN A 204 -11.03 22.67 -5.96
N LEU A 205 -10.20 23.71 -6.13
CA LEU A 205 -10.27 24.92 -5.30
C LEU A 205 -11.65 25.58 -5.32
N LYS A 206 -12.26 25.68 -6.51
CA LYS A 206 -13.61 26.28 -6.64
C LYS A 206 -14.69 25.43 -5.98
N ARG A 207 -14.57 24.10 -6.04
CA ARG A 207 -15.50 23.16 -5.41
C ARG A 207 -15.42 23.17 -3.88
N GLY A 208 -14.24 23.47 -3.34
CA GLY A 208 -13.97 23.46 -1.91
C GLY A 208 -13.60 22.09 -1.36
N ARG A 209 -13.05 22.07 -0.13
CA ARG A 209 -12.49 20.85 0.51
C ARG A 209 -13.52 19.77 0.86
N GLY A 210 -14.79 20.11 0.91
CA GLY A 210 -15.87 19.23 1.36
C GLY A 210 -16.67 18.58 0.21
N SER A 211 -16.26 18.79 -1.02
CA SER A 211 -16.95 18.23 -2.21
C SER A 211 -16.44 16.85 -2.58
#